data_b03c5d5b486cd38b4a1a5e763c5d1a06
#
_entry.id   b03c5d5b486cd38b4a1a5e763c5d1a06
#
_cell.length_a   1.000
_cell.length_b   1.000
_cell.length_c   1.000
_cell.angle_alpha   90.00
_cell.angle_beta   90.00
_cell.angle_gamma   90.00
#
_symmetry.space_group_name_H-M   'P 1'
#
loop_
_entity.id
_entity.type
_entity.pdbx_description
1 polymer ?
#
loop_
_entity_poly.entity_id
_entity_poly.type
_entity_poly.pdbx_seq_one_letter_code
_entity_poly.pdbx_strand_id
1 'polypeptide(L)'
;MKRDLAALAGREHDLLVIGGGIYGAAAAWDAAQRGLAVGLVEAADFGSGASWNSLKTIHGGLRHLQRGDVAGLRESSRERAALLRIAPDLVRPLPFLVPTYGHGRRGREVLAAGLLANGLLTLDRNRGVPRTSRLPRSRMLTRDEVLARVPGLDPGGLTGGALWHDAQVSSSERLLIGFLEAASAAGAALANYAPVKALAREGPRIRGAVVRDLETGTEAVVRARVVVNAAGPDAGAILGLAGIPRPEIPLLHAANLVLRRPVVSGQAVGVEREGRFLFLAPWADRAIVGTDYSAAGPVDADAFFEVARRAYPWAGLDRADVAVVHRGRVPGTGGSALWTRGRVIDHERDDGVAGLVSLVSVKYTTARAAAEQAVDVVCRRLGRSGPRGRTAWTLLHAARPLPGALADRTRRVVKEESALHLTDVVLRR
;
A
#
# COMPACT_ATOMS: atom_id res chain seq x y z
N MET A 1 19.89 4.82 -7.25
CA MET A 1 19.75 3.34 -7.21
C MET A 1 20.28 2.80 -8.54
N LYS A 2 21.13 1.78 -8.54
CA LYS A 2 21.65 1.12 -9.74
C LYS A 2 21.13 -0.32 -9.75
N ARG A 3 20.63 -0.80 -10.89
CA ARG A 3 20.36 -2.21 -11.11
C ARG A 3 21.70 -2.94 -11.22
N ASP A 4 21.90 -4.00 -10.44
CA ASP A 4 23.17 -4.72 -10.42
C ASP A 4 22.96 -6.21 -10.09
N LEU A 5 22.60 -6.99 -11.11
CA LEU A 5 22.43 -8.43 -10.95
C LEU A 5 23.76 -9.16 -10.74
N ALA A 6 24.86 -8.63 -11.27
CA ALA A 6 26.17 -9.21 -11.05
C ALA A 6 26.58 -9.09 -9.57
N ALA A 7 26.35 -7.93 -8.94
CA ALA A 7 26.57 -7.76 -7.51
C ALA A 7 25.66 -8.65 -6.65
N LEU A 8 24.45 -8.92 -7.11
CA LEU A 8 23.53 -9.86 -6.45
C LEU A 8 24.07 -11.31 -6.51
N ALA A 9 24.53 -11.75 -7.68
CA ALA A 9 25.02 -13.12 -7.86
C ALA A 9 26.44 -13.33 -7.33
N GLY A 10 27.23 -12.27 -7.21
CA GLY A 10 28.66 -12.33 -6.85
C GLY A 10 28.96 -12.58 -5.38
N ARG A 11 27.94 -12.59 -4.50
CA ARG A 11 28.13 -12.81 -3.05
C ARG A 11 26.94 -13.56 -2.44
N GLU A 12 27.16 -14.14 -1.26
CA GLU A 12 26.06 -14.64 -0.43
C GLU A 12 25.45 -13.48 0.38
N HIS A 13 24.12 -13.45 0.44
CA HIS A 13 23.35 -12.48 1.23
C HIS A 13 22.89 -13.11 2.54
N ASP A 14 22.67 -12.28 3.57
CA ASP A 14 21.93 -12.73 4.77
C ASP A 14 20.44 -12.94 4.41
N LEU A 15 19.92 -12.07 3.54
CA LEU A 15 18.52 -12.05 3.13
C LEU A 15 18.39 -11.80 1.62
N LEU A 16 17.63 -12.66 0.94
CA LEU A 16 17.09 -12.36 -0.39
C LEU A 16 15.60 -12.06 -0.28
N VAL A 17 15.16 -10.93 -0.79
CA VAL A 17 13.75 -10.56 -0.90
C VAL A 17 13.27 -10.82 -2.32
N ILE A 18 12.21 -11.59 -2.50
CA ILE A 18 11.55 -11.86 -3.78
C ILE A 18 10.29 -10.99 -3.86
N GLY A 19 10.28 -10.06 -4.80
CA GLY A 19 9.19 -9.09 -5.03
C GLY A 19 9.58 -7.67 -4.62
N GLY A 20 9.51 -6.74 -5.58
CA GLY A 20 9.82 -5.31 -5.44
C GLY A 20 8.59 -4.42 -5.25
N GLY A 21 7.49 -4.98 -4.72
CA GLY A 21 6.34 -4.21 -4.25
C GLY A 21 6.62 -3.52 -2.91
N ILE A 22 5.63 -2.79 -2.36
CA ILE A 22 5.81 -2.01 -1.13
C ILE A 22 6.28 -2.85 0.08
N TYR A 23 5.86 -4.11 0.15
CA TYR A 23 6.25 -5.01 1.24
C TYR A 23 7.71 -5.45 1.13
N GLY A 24 8.14 -5.84 -0.08
CA GLY A 24 9.53 -6.22 -0.31
C GLY A 24 10.48 -5.03 -0.20
N ALA A 25 10.11 -3.87 -0.73
CA ALA A 25 10.89 -2.65 -0.59
C ALA A 25 11.08 -2.24 0.88
N ALA A 26 10.01 -2.29 1.68
CA ALA A 26 10.09 -1.99 3.11
C ALA A 26 10.92 -3.04 3.87
N ALA A 27 10.81 -4.34 3.52
CA ALA A 27 11.60 -5.41 4.14
C ALA A 27 13.09 -5.29 3.81
N ALA A 28 13.41 -4.98 2.55
CA ALA A 28 14.80 -4.75 2.14
C ALA A 28 15.42 -3.56 2.88
N TRP A 29 14.67 -2.47 3.04
CA TRP A 29 15.14 -1.30 3.79
C TRP A 29 15.33 -1.59 5.27
N ASP A 30 14.34 -2.22 5.91
CA ASP A 30 14.42 -2.56 7.34
C ASP A 30 15.60 -3.49 7.62
N ALA A 31 15.79 -4.52 6.80
CA ALA A 31 16.88 -5.47 6.92
C ALA A 31 18.26 -4.81 6.69
N ALA A 32 18.41 -4.00 5.64
CA ALA A 32 19.64 -3.29 5.35
C ALA A 32 20.00 -2.29 6.46
N GLN A 33 19.00 -1.56 7.00
CA GLN A 33 19.19 -0.64 8.12
C GLN A 33 19.62 -1.35 9.41
N ARG A 34 19.31 -2.65 9.57
CA ARG A 34 19.80 -3.49 10.67
C ARG A 34 21.18 -4.11 10.38
N GLY A 35 21.83 -3.75 9.26
CA GLY A 35 23.17 -4.20 8.88
C GLY A 35 23.20 -5.61 8.27
N LEU A 36 22.06 -6.12 7.76
CA LEU A 36 22.05 -7.37 6.99
C LEU A 36 22.58 -7.12 5.57
N ALA A 37 23.28 -8.10 5.01
CA ALA A 37 23.58 -8.15 3.59
C ALA A 37 22.30 -8.55 2.83
N VAL A 38 21.70 -7.59 2.10
CA VAL A 38 20.38 -7.76 1.46
C VAL A 38 20.50 -7.79 -0.04
N GLY A 39 19.84 -8.76 -0.68
CA GLY A 39 19.48 -8.78 -2.09
C GLY A 39 17.97 -8.65 -2.27
N LEU A 40 17.53 -7.98 -3.32
CA LEU A 40 16.13 -7.94 -3.74
C LEU A 40 16.01 -8.13 -5.23
N VAL A 41 15.09 -9.01 -5.65
CA VAL A 41 14.76 -9.27 -7.05
C VAL A 41 13.28 -9.03 -7.32
N GLU A 42 12.97 -8.41 -8.46
CA GLU A 42 11.61 -8.15 -8.93
C GLU A 42 11.43 -8.70 -10.35
N ALA A 43 10.32 -9.35 -10.60
CA ALA A 43 10.06 -10.00 -11.87
C ALA A 43 9.84 -9.03 -13.03
N ALA A 44 9.20 -7.90 -12.74
CA ALA A 44 8.92 -6.84 -13.71
C ALA A 44 9.53 -5.53 -13.23
N ASP A 45 8.87 -4.39 -13.42
CA ASP A 45 9.34 -3.15 -12.81
C ASP A 45 8.89 -3.04 -11.35
N PHE A 46 9.65 -2.30 -10.55
CA PHE A 46 9.34 -2.09 -9.14
C PHE A 46 7.94 -1.50 -8.96
N GLY A 47 7.13 -2.16 -8.11
CA GLY A 47 5.79 -1.71 -7.81
C GLY A 47 4.74 -1.99 -8.90
N SER A 48 5.07 -2.68 -9.98
CA SER A 48 4.18 -2.98 -11.11
C SER A 48 2.92 -3.79 -10.76
N GLY A 49 2.91 -4.46 -9.61
CA GLY A 49 1.76 -5.20 -9.11
C GLY A 49 0.70 -4.30 -8.47
N ALA A 50 0.19 -4.68 -7.29
CA ALA A 50 -0.87 -3.96 -6.59
C ALA A 50 -0.41 -2.65 -5.91
N SER A 51 0.90 -2.38 -5.84
CA SER A 51 1.43 -1.25 -5.04
C SER A 51 1.16 0.13 -5.64
N TRP A 52 1.01 0.23 -6.96
CA TRP A 52 0.75 1.51 -7.63
C TRP A 52 -0.74 1.83 -7.81
N ASN A 53 -1.60 0.82 -7.91
CA ASN A 53 -2.99 0.95 -8.33
C ASN A 53 -3.99 1.06 -7.16
N SER A 54 -3.59 1.68 -6.07
CA SER A 54 -4.43 1.90 -4.88
C SER A 54 -5.26 3.19 -4.98
N LEU A 55 -6.18 3.38 -4.02
CA LEU A 55 -6.93 4.64 -3.82
C LEU A 55 -6.00 5.78 -3.32
N LYS A 56 -4.71 5.56 -3.19
CA LYS A 56 -3.70 6.50 -2.68
C LYS A 56 -3.95 6.95 -1.24
N THR A 57 -4.81 6.28 -0.50
CA THR A 57 -5.17 6.63 0.88
C THR A 57 -4.38 5.81 1.90
N ILE A 58 -3.91 6.48 2.94
CA ILE A 58 -3.25 5.90 4.11
C ILE A 58 -4.24 5.97 5.27
N HIS A 59 -5.03 4.90 5.43
CA HIS A 59 -6.10 4.84 6.40
C HIS A 59 -5.62 4.57 7.83
N GLY A 60 -6.14 5.34 8.80
CA GLY A 60 -5.87 5.14 10.23
C GLY A 60 -6.66 4.01 10.89
N GLY A 61 -7.48 3.28 10.12
CA GLY A 61 -8.11 2.06 10.59
C GLY A 61 -9.47 2.23 11.28
N LEU A 62 -10.18 3.35 11.09
CA LEU A 62 -11.50 3.59 11.71
C LEU A 62 -12.49 2.42 11.52
N ARG A 63 -12.49 1.75 10.35
CA ARG A 63 -13.35 0.57 10.09
C ARG A 63 -13.07 -0.64 11.01
N HIS A 64 -11.91 -0.71 11.65
CA HIS A 64 -11.62 -1.76 12.63
C HIS A 64 -12.53 -1.68 13.86
N LEU A 65 -12.98 -0.46 14.24
CA LEU A 65 -13.90 -0.27 15.37
C LEU A 65 -15.24 -0.97 15.14
N GLN A 66 -15.74 -1.01 13.90
CA GLN A 66 -16.98 -1.71 13.56
C GLN A 66 -16.90 -3.22 13.81
N ARG A 67 -15.69 -3.77 13.91
CA ARG A 67 -15.40 -5.19 14.18
C ARG A 67 -14.81 -5.43 15.56
N GLY A 68 -14.72 -4.40 16.42
CA GLY A 68 -14.05 -4.49 17.72
C GLY A 68 -12.54 -4.74 17.65
N ASP A 69 -11.90 -4.59 16.48
CA ASP A 69 -10.47 -4.85 16.30
C ASP A 69 -9.63 -3.62 16.70
N VAL A 70 -9.51 -3.41 18.01
CA VAL A 70 -8.71 -2.30 18.58
C VAL A 70 -7.24 -2.41 18.21
N ALA A 71 -6.68 -3.61 18.16
CA ALA A 71 -5.27 -3.80 17.81
C ALA A 71 -4.98 -3.40 16.35
N GLY A 72 -5.85 -3.75 15.39
CA GLY A 72 -5.74 -3.33 13.99
C GLY A 72 -5.92 -1.82 13.80
N LEU A 73 -6.81 -1.19 14.59
CA LEU A 73 -6.93 0.27 14.63
C LEU A 73 -5.62 0.92 15.10
N ARG A 74 -5.06 0.44 16.22
CA ARG A 74 -3.82 0.97 16.80
C ARG A 74 -2.63 0.81 15.86
N GLU A 75 -2.49 -0.36 15.21
CA GLU A 75 -1.47 -0.63 14.20
C GLU A 75 -1.60 0.36 13.03
N SER A 76 -2.78 0.45 12.42
CA SER A 76 -3.02 1.34 11.29
C SER A 76 -2.78 2.82 11.62
N SER A 77 -3.18 3.27 12.82
CA SER A 77 -2.97 4.64 13.27
C SER A 77 -1.49 4.95 13.49
N ARG A 78 -0.71 4.03 14.09
CA ARG A 78 0.73 4.17 14.29
C ARG A 78 1.49 4.19 12.96
N GLU A 79 1.13 3.32 12.03
CA GLU A 79 1.76 3.26 10.72
C GLU A 79 1.43 4.49 9.86
N ARG A 80 0.20 5.00 9.92
CA ARG A 80 -0.13 6.30 9.30
C ARG A 80 0.73 7.42 9.88
N ALA A 81 0.90 7.48 11.20
CA ALA A 81 1.78 8.46 11.83
C ALA A 81 3.25 8.27 11.44
N ALA A 82 3.71 7.02 11.30
CA ALA A 82 5.04 6.72 10.79
C ALA A 82 5.25 7.26 9.37
N LEU A 83 4.31 6.98 8.45
CA LEU A 83 4.40 7.45 7.05
C LEU A 83 4.36 8.97 6.95
N LEU A 84 3.49 9.65 7.74
CA LEU A 84 3.47 11.13 7.82
C LEU A 84 4.79 11.71 8.34
N ARG A 85 5.53 10.96 9.15
CA ARG A 85 6.80 11.38 9.73
C ARG A 85 7.98 11.12 8.80
N ILE A 86 8.04 9.93 8.18
CA ILE A 86 9.20 9.52 7.38
C ILE A 86 9.14 10.03 5.94
N ALA A 87 7.95 10.41 5.45
CA ALA A 87 7.73 10.89 4.08
C ALA A 87 6.78 12.10 4.03
N PRO A 88 7.04 13.21 4.76
CA PRO A 88 6.09 14.33 4.91
C PRO A 88 5.79 15.05 3.60
N ASP A 89 6.68 14.97 2.60
CA ASP A 89 6.47 15.59 1.28
C ASP A 89 5.57 14.75 0.37
N LEU A 90 5.49 13.43 0.61
CA LEU A 90 4.71 12.48 -0.18
C LEU A 90 3.40 12.09 0.50
N VAL A 91 3.35 12.10 1.84
CA VAL A 91 2.19 11.69 2.63
C VAL A 91 1.68 12.90 3.41
N ARG A 92 0.44 13.30 3.12
CA ARG A 92 -0.17 14.51 3.70
C ARG A 92 -1.53 14.19 4.31
N PRO A 93 -1.98 14.94 5.34
CA PRO A 93 -3.33 14.83 5.85
C PRO A 93 -4.37 15.05 4.77
N LEU A 94 -5.40 14.21 4.77
CA LEU A 94 -6.58 14.38 3.92
C LEU A 94 -7.84 14.28 4.80
N PRO A 95 -8.75 15.28 4.76
CA PRO A 95 -10.06 15.18 5.39
C PRO A 95 -10.94 14.15 4.69
N PHE A 96 -11.71 13.40 5.48
CA PHE A 96 -12.72 12.46 5.03
C PHE A 96 -14.07 12.88 5.58
N LEU A 97 -15.02 13.10 4.71
CA LEU A 97 -16.39 13.45 5.03
C LEU A 97 -17.30 12.27 4.70
N VAL A 98 -18.14 11.85 5.65
CA VAL A 98 -19.24 10.93 5.41
C VAL A 98 -20.53 11.62 5.84
N PRO A 99 -21.44 11.94 4.90
CA PRO A 99 -22.75 12.48 5.20
C PRO A 99 -23.57 11.47 6.01
N THR A 100 -24.38 11.96 6.94
CA THR A 100 -25.29 11.15 7.75
C THR A 100 -26.73 11.44 7.40
N TYR A 101 -27.50 10.37 7.18
CA TYR A 101 -28.93 10.43 6.88
C TYR A 101 -29.71 9.66 7.96
N GLY A 102 -30.78 10.29 8.47
CA GLY A 102 -31.59 9.69 9.51
C GLY A 102 -30.87 9.46 10.82
N HIS A 103 -31.45 8.56 11.64
CA HIS A 103 -31.01 8.18 12.98
C HIS A 103 -30.82 6.66 13.09
N GLY A 104 -30.30 6.17 14.23
CA GLY A 104 -30.12 4.74 14.48
C GLY A 104 -28.74 4.21 14.09
N ARG A 105 -28.68 2.92 13.71
CA ARG A 105 -27.39 2.19 13.54
C ARG A 105 -26.39 2.81 12.55
N ARG A 106 -26.87 3.56 11.58
CA ARG A 106 -26.06 4.29 10.59
C ARG A 106 -26.18 5.81 10.74
N GLY A 107 -26.87 6.25 11.80
CA GLY A 107 -27.13 7.64 12.11
C GLY A 107 -25.93 8.39 12.68
N ARG A 108 -26.16 9.67 12.89
CA ARG A 108 -25.21 10.63 13.41
C ARG A 108 -24.61 10.20 14.76
N GLU A 109 -25.43 9.60 15.63
CA GLU A 109 -25.08 9.25 17.01
C GLU A 109 -24.01 8.15 17.07
N VAL A 110 -24.19 7.10 16.26
CA VAL A 110 -23.24 5.97 16.21
C VAL A 110 -21.92 6.40 15.62
N LEU A 111 -21.93 7.24 14.56
CA LEU A 111 -20.70 7.79 14.01
C LEU A 111 -20.00 8.74 14.99
N ALA A 112 -20.74 9.55 15.74
CA ALA A 112 -20.18 10.42 16.79
C ALA A 112 -19.49 9.60 17.87
N ALA A 113 -20.12 8.56 18.38
CA ALA A 113 -19.54 7.63 19.35
C ALA A 113 -18.28 6.94 18.78
N GLY A 114 -18.34 6.49 17.52
CA GLY A 114 -17.19 5.90 16.81
C GLY A 114 -16.02 6.87 16.66
N LEU A 115 -16.27 8.14 16.32
CA LEU A 115 -15.22 9.16 16.23
C LEU A 115 -14.62 9.50 17.59
N LEU A 116 -15.44 9.55 18.66
CA LEU A 116 -14.96 9.75 20.02
C LEU A 116 -14.05 8.59 20.46
N ALA A 117 -14.53 7.35 20.31
CA ALA A 117 -13.75 6.15 20.61
C ALA A 117 -12.44 6.10 19.82
N ASN A 118 -12.48 6.40 18.52
CA ASN A 118 -11.29 6.51 17.68
C ASN A 118 -10.33 7.59 18.23
N GLY A 119 -10.85 8.75 18.61
CA GLY A 119 -10.06 9.84 19.19
C GLY A 119 -9.32 9.43 20.45
N LEU A 120 -10.00 8.72 21.37
CA LEU A 120 -9.41 8.21 22.63
C LEU A 120 -8.39 7.11 22.38
N LEU A 121 -8.71 6.15 21.50
CA LEU A 121 -7.82 5.03 21.17
C LEU A 121 -6.58 5.44 20.34
N THR A 122 -6.58 6.64 19.75
CA THR A 122 -5.49 7.12 18.88
C THR A 122 -4.94 8.48 19.33
N LEU A 123 -4.84 8.72 20.63
CA LEU A 123 -4.31 9.97 21.22
C LEU A 123 -2.87 10.25 20.72
N ASP A 124 -2.09 9.22 20.48
CA ASP A 124 -0.71 9.27 19.97
C ASP A 124 -0.59 9.41 18.45
N ARG A 125 -1.70 9.59 17.70
CA ARG A 125 -1.74 9.66 16.22
C ARG A 125 -0.82 10.70 15.58
N ASN A 126 -0.37 11.69 16.35
CA ASN A 126 0.53 12.76 15.92
C ASN A 126 1.92 12.67 16.58
N ARG A 127 2.27 11.53 17.21
CA ARG A 127 3.55 11.36 17.87
C ARG A 127 4.71 11.47 16.89
N GLY A 128 5.56 12.47 17.05
CA GLY A 128 6.72 12.74 16.21
C GLY A 128 6.38 13.24 14.80
N VAL A 129 5.10 13.47 14.47
CA VAL A 129 4.68 14.01 13.18
C VAL A 129 5.00 15.51 13.12
N PRO A 130 5.63 16.00 12.01
CA PRO A 130 5.89 17.43 11.81
C PRO A 130 4.60 18.27 11.97
N ARG A 131 4.71 19.48 12.50
CA ARG A 131 3.53 20.33 12.77
C ARG A 131 2.66 20.54 11.53
N THR A 132 3.27 20.70 10.37
CA THR A 132 2.61 20.90 9.07
C THR A 132 1.83 19.67 8.57
N SER A 133 2.15 18.48 9.08
CA SER A 133 1.55 17.20 8.68
C SER A 133 0.68 16.56 9.76
N ARG A 134 0.43 17.28 10.87
CA ARG A 134 -0.40 16.77 11.97
C ARG A 134 -1.85 16.64 11.56
N LEU A 135 -2.46 15.56 11.98
CA LEU A 135 -3.88 15.28 11.77
C LEU A 135 -4.72 16.10 12.75
N PRO A 136 -5.67 16.90 12.26
CA PRO A 136 -6.66 17.59 13.12
C PRO A 136 -7.57 16.60 13.86
N ARG A 137 -8.32 17.12 14.84
CA ARG A 137 -9.32 16.33 15.55
C ARG A 137 -10.51 16.02 14.65
N SER A 138 -11.08 14.83 14.85
CA SER A 138 -12.35 14.46 14.23
C SER A 138 -13.50 15.22 14.87
N ARG A 139 -14.53 15.55 14.10
CA ARG A 139 -15.75 16.21 14.61
C ARG A 139 -16.97 15.83 13.80
N MET A 140 -18.14 16.03 14.40
CA MET A 140 -19.39 15.99 13.66
C MET A 140 -19.68 17.36 13.05
N LEU A 141 -20.16 17.35 11.83
CA LEU A 141 -20.61 18.53 11.08
C LEU A 141 -22.12 18.68 11.23
N THR A 142 -22.61 19.91 11.21
CA THR A 142 -24.01 20.22 11.02
C THR A 142 -24.44 19.94 9.58
N ARG A 143 -25.76 19.91 9.33
CA ARG A 143 -26.32 19.77 7.99
C ARG A 143 -25.80 20.87 7.04
N ASP A 144 -25.82 22.12 7.48
CA ASP A 144 -25.41 23.27 6.68
C ASP A 144 -23.90 23.26 6.37
N GLU A 145 -23.07 22.85 7.34
CA GLU A 145 -21.62 22.64 7.12
C GLU A 145 -21.34 21.58 6.06
N VAL A 146 -22.14 20.50 6.02
CA VAL A 146 -22.00 19.44 5.01
C VAL A 146 -22.40 19.97 3.63
N LEU A 147 -23.54 20.65 3.52
CA LEU A 147 -24.01 21.23 2.26
C LEU A 147 -23.06 22.28 1.71
N ALA A 148 -22.47 23.11 2.58
CA ALA A 148 -21.46 24.06 2.18
C ALA A 148 -20.17 23.40 1.65
N ARG A 149 -19.81 22.22 2.16
CA ARG A 149 -18.61 21.48 1.75
C ARG A 149 -18.82 20.60 0.51
N VAL A 150 -20.03 20.13 0.30
CA VAL A 150 -20.42 19.29 -0.84
C VAL A 150 -21.68 19.87 -1.47
N PRO A 151 -21.51 20.93 -2.28
CA PRO A 151 -22.64 21.53 -3.01
C PRO A 151 -23.33 20.49 -3.90
N GLY A 152 -24.65 20.52 -3.92
CA GLY A 152 -25.46 19.60 -4.72
C GLY A 152 -25.75 18.25 -4.05
N LEU A 153 -25.24 18.00 -2.84
CA LEU A 153 -25.66 16.83 -2.05
C LEU A 153 -27.15 16.92 -1.73
N ASP A 154 -27.87 15.78 -1.84
CA ASP A 154 -29.29 15.74 -1.51
C ASP A 154 -29.52 16.13 -0.04
N PRO A 155 -30.29 17.21 0.21
CA PRO A 155 -30.59 17.66 1.55
C PRO A 155 -31.68 16.83 2.26
N GLY A 156 -32.39 15.97 1.53
CA GLY A 156 -33.51 15.17 2.06
C GLY A 156 -33.01 14.17 3.11
N GLY A 157 -33.49 14.31 4.36
CA GLY A 157 -33.10 13.45 5.46
C GLY A 157 -31.66 13.59 5.95
N LEU A 158 -30.89 14.54 5.41
CA LEU A 158 -29.51 14.82 5.85
C LEU A 158 -29.50 15.39 7.28
N THR A 159 -28.85 14.70 8.21
CA THR A 159 -28.75 15.09 9.63
C THR A 159 -27.40 15.74 10.00
N GLY A 160 -26.44 15.68 9.10
CA GLY A 160 -25.09 16.22 9.28
C GLY A 160 -24.02 15.34 8.63
N GLY A 161 -22.83 15.27 9.22
CA GLY A 161 -21.76 14.43 8.69
C GLY A 161 -20.64 14.19 9.69
N ALA A 162 -19.92 13.10 9.48
CA ALA A 162 -18.71 12.79 10.21
C ALA A 162 -17.49 13.28 9.42
N LEU A 163 -16.65 14.08 10.06
CA LEU A 163 -15.38 14.56 9.52
C LEU A 163 -14.21 14.05 10.35
N TRP A 164 -13.32 13.30 9.73
CA TRP A 164 -12.05 12.90 10.33
C TRP A 164 -10.90 13.12 9.35
N HIS A 165 -9.68 12.91 9.82
CA HIS A 165 -8.50 13.03 8.97
C HIS A 165 -7.76 11.69 8.92
N ASP A 166 -7.58 11.19 7.71
CA ASP A 166 -6.59 10.18 7.36
C ASP A 166 -5.42 10.86 6.63
N ALA A 167 -4.63 10.09 5.89
CA ALA A 167 -3.61 10.67 5.05
C ALA A 167 -3.75 10.17 3.61
N GLN A 168 -3.17 10.90 2.68
CA GLN A 168 -3.05 10.52 1.28
C GLN A 168 -1.58 10.52 0.88
N VAL A 169 -1.18 9.53 0.12
CA VAL A 169 0.09 9.52 -0.58
C VAL A 169 -0.10 10.15 -1.96
N SER A 170 0.67 11.18 -2.27
CA SER A 170 0.57 11.87 -3.57
C SER A 170 0.98 10.96 -4.74
N SER A 171 2.00 10.12 -4.53
CA SER A 171 2.44 9.07 -5.43
C SER A 171 2.91 7.85 -4.62
N SER A 172 2.17 6.75 -4.71
CA SER A 172 2.54 5.50 -4.05
C SER A 172 3.80 4.90 -4.66
N GLU A 173 4.05 5.17 -5.94
CA GLU A 173 5.20 4.75 -6.71
C GLU A 173 6.47 5.45 -6.18
N ARG A 174 6.43 6.76 -6.01
CA ARG A 174 7.55 7.51 -5.44
C ARG A 174 7.84 7.11 -4.00
N LEU A 175 6.81 6.84 -3.21
CA LEU A 175 7.00 6.37 -1.84
C LEU A 175 7.69 5.00 -1.84
N LEU A 176 7.27 4.09 -2.73
CA LEU A 176 7.90 2.77 -2.91
C LEU A 176 9.37 2.92 -3.35
N ILE A 177 9.64 3.74 -4.36
CA ILE A 177 11.01 4.03 -4.82
C ILE A 177 11.85 4.62 -3.68
N GLY A 178 11.27 5.47 -2.85
CA GLY A 178 11.94 6.00 -1.66
C GLY A 178 12.40 4.91 -0.68
N PHE A 179 11.60 3.86 -0.48
CA PHE A 179 12.00 2.70 0.30
C PHE A 179 13.17 1.94 -0.35
N LEU A 180 13.12 1.74 -1.68
CA LEU A 180 14.19 1.06 -2.43
C LEU A 180 15.49 1.86 -2.44
N GLU A 181 15.42 3.18 -2.65
CA GLU A 181 16.58 4.07 -2.59
C GLU A 181 17.21 4.06 -1.21
N ALA A 182 16.39 4.09 -0.15
CA ALA A 182 16.87 4.01 1.22
C ALA A 182 17.52 2.64 1.52
N ALA A 183 16.96 1.55 0.97
CA ALA A 183 17.55 0.21 1.07
C ALA A 183 18.89 0.15 0.33
N SER A 184 18.96 0.68 -0.89
CA SER A 184 20.18 0.76 -1.69
C SER A 184 21.26 1.61 -1.02
N ALA A 185 20.89 2.75 -0.45
CA ALA A 185 21.80 3.61 0.31
C ALA A 185 22.34 2.93 1.58
N ALA A 186 21.58 1.99 2.16
CA ALA A 186 22.01 1.15 3.27
C ALA A 186 22.77 -0.14 2.83
N GLY A 187 23.11 -0.26 1.53
CA GLY A 187 23.94 -1.35 0.99
C GLY A 187 23.18 -2.54 0.40
N ALA A 188 21.87 -2.47 0.25
CA ALA A 188 21.10 -3.49 -0.44
C ALA A 188 21.40 -3.48 -1.95
N ALA A 189 21.56 -4.66 -2.54
CA ALA A 189 21.67 -4.87 -3.98
C ALA A 189 20.28 -5.19 -4.55
N LEU A 190 19.86 -4.45 -5.60
CA LEU A 190 18.49 -4.52 -6.12
C LEU A 190 18.51 -4.78 -7.62
N ALA A 191 17.64 -5.68 -8.11
CA ALA A 191 17.42 -5.86 -9.53
C ALA A 191 15.92 -6.07 -9.85
N ASN A 192 15.40 -5.29 -10.78
CA ASN A 192 14.13 -5.52 -11.45
C ASN A 192 14.36 -6.30 -12.74
N TYR A 193 13.29 -6.71 -13.43
CA TYR A 193 13.33 -7.55 -14.62
C TYR A 193 14.16 -8.84 -14.41
N ALA A 194 14.07 -9.40 -13.19
CA ALA A 194 14.78 -10.58 -12.75
C ALA A 194 13.82 -11.60 -12.09
N PRO A 195 12.90 -12.22 -12.86
CA PRO A 195 11.97 -13.22 -12.34
C PRO A 195 12.68 -14.43 -11.76
N VAL A 196 12.19 -14.93 -10.64
CA VAL A 196 12.63 -16.18 -10.02
C VAL A 196 12.08 -17.36 -10.83
N LYS A 197 12.98 -18.25 -11.23
CA LYS A 197 12.66 -19.49 -11.98
C LYS A 197 12.60 -20.71 -11.07
N ALA A 198 13.49 -20.76 -10.09
CA ALA A 198 13.57 -21.84 -9.10
C ALA A 198 14.08 -21.30 -7.76
N LEU A 199 13.85 -22.03 -6.70
CA LEU A 199 14.53 -21.78 -5.43
C LEU A 199 15.78 -22.64 -5.33
N ALA A 200 16.91 -22.02 -5.04
CA ALA A 200 18.16 -22.73 -4.79
C ALA A 200 18.09 -23.44 -3.43
N ARG A 201 18.48 -24.70 -3.39
CA ARG A 201 18.39 -25.56 -2.22
C ARG A 201 19.74 -26.16 -1.84
N GLU A 202 19.88 -26.42 -0.56
CA GLU A 202 20.95 -27.20 0.02
C GLU A 202 20.29 -28.22 0.97
N GLY A 203 20.10 -29.45 0.48
CA GLY A 203 19.21 -30.42 1.14
C GLY A 203 17.77 -29.88 1.27
N PRO A 204 17.16 -29.95 2.46
CA PRO A 204 15.80 -29.46 2.69
C PRO A 204 15.73 -27.92 2.83
N ARG A 205 16.87 -27.24 2.95
CA ARG A 205 16.94 -25.78 3.21
C ARG A 205 16.95 -24.98 1.92
N ILE A 206 16.15 -23.92 1.88
CA ILE A 206 16.22 -22.89 0.83
C ILE A 206 17.46 -22.01 1.10
N ARG A 207 18.28 -21.79 0.06
CA ARG A 207 19.55 -21.05 0.10
C ARG A 207 19.66 -19.99 -0.96
N GLY A 208 18.51 -19.53 -1.46
CA GLY A 208 18.49 -18.47 -2.47
C GLY A 208 17.49 -18.77 -3.60
N ALA A 209 17.73 -18.18 -4.76
CA ALA A 209 16.90 -18.34 -5.94
C ALA A 209 17.73 -18.34 -7.22
N VAL A 210 17.27 -19.08 -8.22
CA VAL A 210 17.71 -18.94 -9.62
C VAL A 210 16.83 -17.88 -10.26
N VAL A 211 17.45 -16.84 -10.77
CA VAL A 211 16.77 -15.72 -11.43
C VAL A 211 17.19 -15.64 -12.90
N ARG A 212 16.26 -15.24 -13.76
CA ARG A 212 16.55 -14.95 -15.17
C ARG A 212 16.63 -13.44 -15.38
N ASP A 213 17.72 -12.96 -15.92
CA ASP A 213 17.83 -11.57 -16.35
C ASP A 213 17.05 -11.38 -17.67
N LEU A 214 15.99 -10.59 -17.66
CA LEU A 214 15.22 -10.32 -18.86
C LEU A 214 15.89 -9.34 -19.82
N GLU A 215 16.92 -8.60 -19.37
CA GLU A 215 17.69 -7.70 -20.24
C GLU A 215 18.77 -8.44 -21.03
N THR A 216 19.42 -9.42 -20.41
CA THR A 216 20.51 -10.17 -21.04
C THR A 216 20.11 -11.58 -21.48
N GLY A 217 19.00 -12.10 -20.99
CA GLY A 217 18.53 -13.46 -21.21
C GLY A 217 19.26 -14.53 -20.38
N THR A 218 20.27 -14.15 -19.57
CA THR A 218 21.09 -15.08 -18.78
C THR A 218 20.41 -15.47 -17.47
N GLU A 219 20.82 -16.60 -16.91
CA GLU A 219 20.39 -17.01 -15.57
C GLU A 219 21.52 -16.84 -14.57
N ALA A 220 21.15 -16.50 -13.32
CA ALA A 220 22.09 -16.34 -12.23
C ALA A 220 21.53 -16.94 -10.94
N VAL A 221 22.40 -17.51 -10.11
CA VAL A 221 22.03 -17.98 -8.78
C VAL A 221 22.34 -16.90 -7.76
N VAL A 222 21.30 -16.36 -7.11
CA VAL A 222 21.45 -15.44 -5.99
C VAL A 222 21.36 -16.23 -4.70
N ARG A 223 22.50 -16.36 -4.00
CA ARG A 223 22.59 -17.12 -2.76
C ARG A 223 22.21 -16.27 -1.55
N ALA A 224 21.45 -16.85 -0.62
CA ALA A 224 21.08 -16.20 0.63
C ALA A 224 20.84 -17.23 1.76
N ARG A 225 21.10 -16.82 2.98
CA ARG A 225 20.86 -17.65 4.18
C ARG A 225 19.37 -17.80 4.48
N VAL A 226 18.58 -16.75 4.19
CA VAL A 226 17.10 -16.73 4.32
C VAL A 226 16.52 -16.03 3.11
N VAL A 227 15.38 -16.52 2.62
CA VAL A 227 14.59 -15.93 1.55
C VAL A 227 13.27 -15.40 2.11
N VAL A 228 12.93 -14.15 1.81
CA VAL A 228 11.60 -13.59 2.08
C VAL A 228 10.79 -13.54 0.77
N ASN A 229 9.71 -14.31 0.72
CA ASN A 229 8.72 -14.24 -0.34
C ASN A 229 7.76 -13.08 -0.06
N ALA A 230 7.95 -11.96 -0.75
CA ALA A 230 7.11 -10.78 -0.74
C ALA A 230 6.45 -10.52 -2.11
N ALA A 231 6.23 -11.58 -2.90
CA ALA A 231 5.70 -11.51 -4.27
C ALA A 231 4.20 -11.13 -4.36
N GLY A 232 3.59 -10.72 -3.24
CA GLY A 232 2.21 -10.21 -3.21
C GLY A 232 1.21 -11.24 -3.73
N PRO A 233 0.44 -10.92 -4.80
CA PRO A 233 -0.53 -11.88 -5.38
C PRO A 233 0.10 -13.17 -5.88
N ASP A 234 1.36 -13.13 -6.27
CA ASP A 234 2.08 -14.27 -6.85
C ASP A 234 2.88 -15.07 -5.79
N ALA A 235 2.67 -14.75 -4.50
CA ALA A 235 3.34 -15.46 -3.39
C ALA A 235 3.10 -16.97 -3.44
N GLY A 236 1.90 -17.42 -3.84
CA GLY A 236 1.59 -18.83 -4.03
C GLY A 236 2.43 -19.52 -5.12
N ALA A 237 2.84 -18.81 -6.17
CA ALA A 237 3.74 -19.35 -7.19
C ALA A 237 5.12 -19.66 -6.59
N ILE A 238 5.66 -18.76 -5.78
CA ILE A 238 6.93 -18.97 -5.08
C ILE A 238 6.84 -20.14 -4.09
N LEU A 239 5.70 -20.30 -3.38
CA LEU A 239 5.47 -21.46 -2.50
C LEU A 239 5.44 -22.76 -3.31
N GLY A 240 4.87 -22.76 -4.51
CA GLY A 240 4.91 -23.88 -5.42
C GLY A 240 6.34 -24.31 -5.79
N LEU A 241 7.24 -23.33 -6.03
CA LEU A 241 8.68 -23.60 -6.28
C LEU A 241 9.36 -24.17 -5.03
N ALA A 242 8.84 -23.87 -3.84
CA ALA A 242 9.32 -24.44 -2.57
C ALA A 242 8.79 -25.86 -2.31
N GLY A 243 7.91 -26.40 -3.15
CA GLY A 243 7.25 -27.69 -2.93
C GLY A 243 6.30 -27.66 -1.73
N ILE A 244 5.90 -26.50 -1.26
CA ILE A 244 4.91 -26.34 -0.20
C ILE A 244 3.53 -26.52 -0.82
N PRO A 245 2.73 -27.52 -0.36
CA PRO A 245 1.36 -27.69 -0.84
C PRO A 245 0.59 -26.41 -0.54
N ARG A 246 0.07 -25.80 -1.56
CA ARG A 246 -0.57 -24.48 -1.43
C ARG A 246 -1.85 -24.58 -0.63
N PRO A 247 -2.00 -23.85 0.47
CA PRO A 247 -3.29 -23.22 0.67
C PRO A 247 -3.40 -22.15 -0.41
N GLU A 248 -4.34 -22.27 -1.33
CA GLU A 248 -4.67 -21.16 -2.24
C GLU A 248 -4.88 -19.91 -1.40
N ILE A 249 -4.03 -18.90 -1.60
CA ILE A 249 -4.31 -17.59 -1.03
C ILE A 249 -5.44 -17.02 -1.88
N PRO A 250 -6.70 -16.99 -1.40
CA PRO A 250 -7.80 -16.48 -2.19
C PRO A 250 -7.49 -15.04 -2.59
N LEU A 251 -7.63 -14.71 -3.85
CA LEU A 251 -7.39 -13.38 -4.37
C LEU A 251 -8.69 -12.70 -4.76
N LEU A 252 -8.81 -11.42 -4.42
CA LEU A 252 -9.83 -10.52 -4.92
C LEU A 252 -9.25 -9.63 -6.01
N HIS A 253 -9.99 -9.43 -7.06
CA HIS A 253 -9.73 -8.38 -8.04
C HIS A 253 -10.26 -7.06 -7.49
N ALA A 254 -9.38 -6.05 -7.45
CA ALA A 254 -9.69 -4.71 -6.98
C ALA A 254 -9.67 -3.72 -8.13
N ALA A 255 -10.56 -2.74 -8.15
CA ALA A 255 -10.54 -1.66 -9.12
C ALA A 255 -10.81 -0.29 -8.47
N ASN A 256 -10.13 0.74 -9.00
CA ASN A 256 -10.41 2.14 -8.73
C ASN A 256 -10.56 2.88 -10.07
N LEU A 257 -11.53 3.78 -10.17
CA LEU A 257 -11.72 4.64 -11.33
C LEU A 257 -10.94 5.94 -11.12
N VAL A 258 -10.03 6.25 -12.03
CA VAL A 258 -9.33 7.54 -12.05
C VAL A 258 -10.05 8.47 -13.00
N LEU A 259 -10.48 9.61 -12.50
CA LEU A 259 -11.23 10.60 -13.26
C LEU A 259 -10.29 11.67 -13.82
N ARG A 260 -10.57 12.17 -15.02
CA ARG A 260 -9.75 13.19 -15.72
C ARG A 260 -9.78 14.57 -15.05
N ARG A 261 -10.81 14.84 -14.25
CA ARG A 261 -11.05 16.16 -13.64
C ARG A 261 -11.14 16.05 -12.11
N PRO A 262 -10.82 17.12 -11.38
CA PRO A 262 -10.98 17.19 -9.93
C PRO A 262 -12.46 17.42 -9.60
N VAL A 263 -13.19 16.33 -9.35
CA VAL A 263 -14.61 16.36 -8.98
C VAL A 263 -14.82 16.84 -7.55
N VAL A 264 -13.84 16.60 -6.70
CA VAL A 264 -13.79 17.04 -5.29
C VAL A 264 -12.47 17.75 -5.03
N SER A 265 -12.48 18.73 -4.15
CA SER A 265 -11.29 19.44 -3.72
C SER A 265 -11.17 19.43 -2.20
N GLY A 266 -9.94 19.29 -1.71
CA GLY A 266 -9.60 19.45 -0.30
C GLY A 266 -10.11 18.36 0.66
N GLN A 267 -10.97 17.45 0.22
CA GLN A 267 -11.50 16.36 1.06
C GLN A 267 -11.97 15.17 0.22
N ALA A 268 -11.92 13.98 0.81
CA ALA A 268 -12.58 12.80 0.27
C ALA A 268 -14.02 12.69 0.80
N VAL A 269 -14.94 12.23 -0.04
CA VAL A 269 -16.35 12.02 0.33
C VAL A 269 -16.65 10.53 0.29
N GLY A 270 -17.10 9.97 1.42
CA GLY A 270 -17.48 8.57 1.56
C GLY A 270 -18.98 8.40 1.49
N VAL A 271 -19.42 7.44 0.68
CA VAL A 271 -20.85 7.08 0.53
C VAL A 271 -20.99 5.57 0.52
N GLU A 272 -22.05 5.05 1.19
CA GLU A 272 -22.48 3.66 1.04
C GLU A 272 -23.57 3.57 -0.03
N ARG A 273 -23.33 2.70 -1.01
CA ARG A 273 -24.30 2.43 -2.07
C ARG A 273 -24.28 0.95 -2.45
N GLU A 274 -25.44 0.31 -2.48
CA GLU A 274 -25.59 -1.09 -2.90
C GLU A 274 -24.64 -2.05 -2.14
N GLY A 275 -24.50 -1.86 -0.82
CA GLY A 275 -23.60 -2.65 0.02
C GLY A 275 -22.12 -2.35 -0.13
N ARG A 276 -21.75 -1.42 -1.00
CA ARG A 276 -20.37 -0.94 -1.21
C ARG A 276 -20.15 0.38 -0.49
N PHE A 277 -19.04 0.50 0.21
CA PHE A 277 -18.60 1.77 0.79
C PHE A 277 -17.48 2.35 -0.07
N LEU A 278 -17.83 3.36 -0.85
CA LEU A 278 -16.93 4.01 -1.79
C LEU A 278 -16.42 5.34 -1.25
N PHE A 279 -15.20 5.69 -1.64
CA PHE A 279 -14.67 7.04 -1.48
C PHE A 279 -14.42 7.68 -2.85
N LEU A 280 -14.86 8.93 -2.98
CA LEU A 280 -14.43 9.83 -4.04
C LEU A 280 -13.39 10.75 -3.42
N ALA A 281 -12.14 10.58 -3.80
CA ALA A 281 -10.99 11.28 -3.22
C ALA A 281 -10.30 12.17 -4.25
N PRO A 282 -9.87 13.39 -3.89
CA PRO A 282 -9.03 14.21 -4.77
C PRO A 282 -7.67 13.56 -4.95
N TRP A 283 -7.06 13.69 -6.14
CA TRP A 283 -5.71 13.23 -6.41
C TRP A 283 -5.05 14.12 -7.47
N ALA A 284 -4.15 15.00 -7.02
CA ALA A 284 -3.56 16.06 -7.86
C ALA A 284 -4.64 16.87 -8.58
N ASP A 285 -4.58 16.95 -9.91
CA ASP A 285 -5.58 17.58 -10.79
C ASP A 285 -6.73 16.63 -11.20
N ARG A 286 -6.89 15.51 -10.53
CA ARG A 286 -7.82 14.42 -10.82
C ARG A 286 -8.63 14.05 -9.58
N ALA A 287 -9.48 13.03 -9.73
CA ALA A 287 -10.11 12.35 -8.61
C ALA A 287 -10.04 10.83 -8.80
N ILE A 288 -10.14 10.09 -7.70
CA ILE A 288 -10.19 8.63 -7.71
C ILE A 288 -11.46 8.19 -6.97
N VAL A 289 -12.19 7.25 -7.59
CA VAL A 289 -13.34 6.58 -6.94
C VAL A 289 -12.95 5.14 -6.66
N GLY A 290 -13.21 4.66 -5.47
CA GLY A 290 -12.95 3.26 -5.12
C GLY A 290 -13.13 2.96 -3.64
N THR A 291 -12.85 1.73 -3.36
CA THR A 291 -12.38 0.59 -4.19
C THR A 291 -13.52 -0.40 -4.32
N ASP A 292 -13.73 -0.91 -5.52
CA ASP A 292 -14.62 -2.06 -5.76
C ASP A 292 -13.81 -3.36 -5.82
N TYR A 293 -14.44 -4.48 -5.42
CA TYR A 293 -13.82 -5.79 -5.31
C TYR A 293 -14.70 -6.88 -5.92
N SER A 294 -14.05 -7.87 -6.59
CA SER A 294 -14.71 -9.04 -7.14
C SER A 294 -13.90 -10.30 -6.86
N ALA A 295 -14.59 -11.38 -6.43
CA ALA A 295 -13.98 -12.70 -6.28
C ALA A 295 -14.12 -13.55 -7.56
N ALA A 296 -15.06 -13.20 -8.44
CA ALA A 296 -15.37 -13.96 -9.65
C ALA A 296 -14.44 -13.69 -10.84
N GLY A 297 -13.57 -12.66 -10.73
CA GLY A 297 -12.70 -12.23 -11.81
C GLY A 297 -12.51 -10.71 -11.82
N PRO A 298 -11.94 -10.15 -12.88
CA PRO A 298 -11.73 -8.71 -12.99
C PRO A 298 -13.01 -7.92 -12.78
N VAL A 299 -12.93 -6.83 -11.99
CA VAL A 299 -14.07 -5.93 -11.78
C VAL A 299 -14.51 -5.36 -13.13
N ASP A 300 -15.80 -5.45 -13.42
CA ASP A 300 -16.42 -4.78 -14.56
C ASP A 300 -16.40 -3.27 -14.34
N ALA A 301 -15.67 -2.55 -15.17
CA ALA A 301 -15.46 -1.12 -15.02
C ALA A 301 -16.73 -0.30 -15.33
N ASP A 302 -17.55 -0.75 -16.25
CA ASP A 302 -18.78 -0.05 -16.64
C ASP A 302 -19.86 -0.23 -15.57
N ALA A 303 -20.03 -1.45 -15.07
CA ALA A 303 -20.93 -1.72 -13.93
C ALA A 303 -20.45 -0.95 -12.67
N PHE A 304 -19.15 -0.89 -12.41
CA PHE A 304 -18.59 -0.11 -11.29
C PHE A 304 -18.81 1.40 -11.49
N PHE A 305 -18.63 1.92 -12.72
CA PHE A 305 -18.90 3.32 -13.03
C PHE A 305 -20.36 3.68 -12.76
N GLU A 306 -21.31 2.83 -13.14
CA GLU A 306 -22.73 3.07 -12.87
C GLU A 306 -23.05 3.09 -11.37
N VAL A 307 -22.40 2.25 -10.56
CA VAL A 307 -22.53 2.32 -9.09
C VAL A 307 -21.94 3.64 -8.57
N ALA A 308 -20.78 4.06 -9.06
CA ALA A 308 -20.15 5.32 -8.67
C ALA A 308 -21.03 6.53 -9.05
N ARG A 309 -21.61 6.53 -10.26
CA ARG A 309 -22.52 7.58 -10.72
C ARG A 309 -23.76 7.72 -9.84
N ARG A 310 -24.35 6.59 -9.42
CA ARG A 310 -25.47 6.57 -8.48
C ARG A 310 -25.09 6.92 -7.04
N ALA A 311 -23.84 6.66 -6.64
CA ALA A 311 -23.32 7.02 -5.32
C ALA A 311 -23.05 8.52 -5.19
N TYR A 312 -22.64 9.17 -6.27
CA TYR A 312 -22.26 10.58 -6.31
C TYR A 312 -23.05 11.37 -7.37
N PRO A 313 -24.41 11.43 -7.29
CA PRO A 313 -25.23 12.08 -8.33
C PRO A 313 -24.90 13.58 -8.46
N TRP A 314 -24.50 14.23 -7.36
CA TRP A 314 -24.08 15.63 -7.33
C TRP A 314 -22.76 15.91 -8.07
N ALA A 315 -21.96 14.89 -8.31
CA ALA A 315 -20.66 15.02 -8.97
C ALA A 315 -20.76 15.11 -10.50
N GLY A 316 -21.94 14.84 -11.08
CA GLY A 316 -22.19 14.91 -12.52
C GLY A 316 -21.17 14.04 -13.29
N LEU A 317 -20.96 12.80 -12.87
CA LEU A 317 -19.99 11.90 -13.49
C LEU A 317 -20.48 11.43 -14.86
N ASP A 318 -19.61 11.56 -15.86
CA ASP A 318 -19.76 11.00 -17.18
C ASP A 318 -18.76 9.86 -17.43
N ARG A 319 -19.11 8.90 -18.30
CA ARG A 319 -18.22 7.79 -18.63
C ARG A 319 -16.91 8.28 -19.27
N ALA A 320 -16.95 9.39 -20.01
CA ALA A 320 -15.79 10.05 -20.59
C ALA A 320 -14.84 10.67 -19.55
N ASP A 321 -15.33 10.90 -18.31
CA ASP A 321 -14.47 11.34 -17.21
C ASP A 321 -13.47 10.27 -16.78
N VAL A 322 -13.71 8.97 -17.04
CA VAL A 322 -12.82 7.92 -16.65
C VAL A 322 -11.57 7.92 -17.56
N ALA A 323 -10.45 8.33 -16.96
CA ALA A 323 -9.16 8.34 -17.64
C ALA A 323 -8.54 6.96 -17.73
N VAL A 324 -8.60 6.22 -16.59
CA VAL A 324 -8.04 4.87 -16.47
C VAL A 324 -8.71 4.14 -15.32
N VAL A 325 -8.66 2.82 -15.40
CA VAL A 325 -9.10 1.92 -14.31
C VAL A 325 -7.85 1.28 -13.71
N HIS A 326 -7.53 1.66 -12.49
CA HIS A 326 -6.51 0.97 -11.70
C HIS A 326 -7.02 -0.41 -11.32
N ARG A 327 -6.32 -1.46 -11.73
CA ARG A 327 -6.69 -2.86 -11.46
C ARG A 327 -5.59 -3.57 -10.70
N GLY A 328 -5.94 -4.41 -9.73
CA GLY A 328 -4.97 -5.20 -8.99
C GLY A 328 -5.60 -6.44 -8.37
N ARG A 329 -4.76 -7.36 -7.92
CA ARG A 329 -5.17 -8.53 -7.15
C ARG A 329 -4.66 -8.39 -5.72
N VAL A 330 -5.50 -8.71 -4.74
CA VAL A 330 -5.16 -8.60 -3.33
C VAL A 330 -5.69 -9.81 -2.54
N PRO A 331 -5.02 -10.26 -1.48
CA PRO A 331 -5.49 -11.34 -0.65
C PRO A 331 -6.87 -11.09 -0.04
N GLY A 332 -7.75 -12.10 -0.14
CA GLY A 332 -9.10 -12.12 0.41
C GLY A 332 -9.34 -13.34 1.30
N THR A 333 -10.59 -13.49 1.78
CA THR A 333 -10.99 -14.56 2.71
C THR A 333 -11.73 -15.72 2.03
N GLY A 334 -11.68 -15.80 0.71
CA GLY A 334 -12.45 -16.78 -0.09
C GLY A 334 -13.85 -16.31 -0.48
N GLY A 335 -14.30 -15.14 -0.01
CA GLY A 335 -15.51 -14.41 -0.41
C GLY A 335 -15.13 -12.99 -0.83
N SER A 336 -16.04 -12.03 -0.71
CA SER A 336 -15.79 -10.61 -1.06
C SER A 336 -15.01 -9.82 0.00
N ALA A 337 -14.61 -10.44 1.09
CA ALA A 337 -13.92 -9.76 2.20
C ALA A 337 -12.40 -9.83 2.06
N LEU A 338 -11.75 -8.69 2.27
CA LEU A 338 -10.28 -8.56 2.34
C LEU A 338 -9.72 -9.17 3.63
N TRP A 339 -8.47 -9.64 3.58
CA TRP A 339 -7.72 -9.84 4.81
C TRP A 339 -7.58 -8.52 5.58
N THR A 340 -7.76 -8.59 6.89
CA THR A 340 -7.70 -7.40 7.74
C THR A 340 -6.28 -7.08 8.22
N ARG A 341 -5.41 -8.11 8.27
CA ARG A 341 -4.01 -8.00 8.72
C ARG A 341 -3.07 -8.74 7.78
N GLY A 342 -1.82 -8.27 7.75
CA GLY A 342 -0.73 -9.00 7.11
C GLY A 342 -0.39 -10.29 7.86
N ARG A 343 0.15 -11.26 7.14
CA ARG A 343 0.64 -12.53 7.68
C ARG A 343 2.12 -12.67 7.37
N VAL A 344 2.88 -12.94 8.41
CA VAL A 344 4.27 -13.39 8.29
C VAL A 344 4.27 -14.89 8.64
N ILE A 345 4.64 -15.70 7.65
CA ILE A 345 4.64 -17.16 7.75
C ILE A 345 6.09 -17.61 7.79
N ASP A 346 6.46 -18.29 8.85
CA ASP A 346 7.78 -18.90 9.04
C ASP A 346 7.69 -20.36 8.63
N HIS A 347 8.05 -20.65 7.38
CA HIS A 347 7.87 -21.98 6.78
C HIS A 347 8.73 -23.08 7.43
N GLU A 348 9.80 -22.73 8.14
CA GLU A 348 10.54 -23.72 8.93
C GLU A 348 9.72 -24.22 10.10
N ARG A 349 8.93 -23.33 10.74
CA ARG A 349 8.05 -23.69 11.85
C ARG A 349 6.74 -24.31 11.35
N ASP A 350 6.16 -23.76 10.30
CA ASP A 350 4.78 -24.04 9.91
C ASP A 350 4.70 -25.19 8.88
N ASP A 351 5.73 -25.37 8.02
CA ASP A 351 5.74 -26.32 6.91
C ASP A 351 6.99 -27.22 6.88
N GLY A 352 7.93 -27.08 7.81
CA GLY A 352 9.19 -27.82 7.83
C GLY A 352 10.19 -27.41 6.75
N VAL A 353 9.98 -26.29 6.05
CA VAL A 353 10.85 -25.79 4.99
C VAL A 353 11.76 -24.68 5.53
N ALA A 354 12.99 -25.06 5.86
CA ALA A 354 13.96 -24.12 6.42
C ALA A 354 14.42 -23.08 5.37
N GLY A 355 14.73 -21.86 5.85
CA GLY A 355 15.29 -20.79 5.04
C GLY A 355 14.26 -19.98 4.21
N LEU A 356 12.96 -20.21 4.42
CA LEU A 356 11.89 -19.46 3.74
C LEU A 356 10.94 -18.80 4.75
N VAL A 357 10.64 -17.53 4.50
CA VAL A 357 9.61 -16.74 5.20
C VAL A 357 8.71 -16.10 4.16
N SER A 358 7.39 -16.13 4.35
CA SER A 358 6.45 -15.39 3.47
C SER A 358 5.86 -14.18 4.17
N LEU A 359 5.78 -13.08 3.45
CA LEU A 359 5.12 -11.84 3.85
C LEU A 359 3.96 -11.56 2.89
N VAL A 360 2.74 -11.83 3.35
CA VAL A 360 1.51 -11.66 2.55
C VAL A 360 0.58 -10.69 3.24
N SER A 361 0.19 -9.63 2.58
CA SER A 361 -0.69 -8.61 3.16
C SER A 361 -1.43 -7.81 2.08
N VAL A 362 -2.37 -6.94 2.51
CA VAL A 362 -3.27 -6.19 1.64
C VAL A 362 -3.06 -4.68 1.73
N LYS A 363 -2.82 -4.16 2.95
CA LYS A 363 -2.89 -2.73 3.22
C LYS A 363 -1.55 -2.04 2.97
N TYR A 364 -1.54 -1.06 2.09
CA TYR A 364 -0.37 -0.19 1.90
C TYR A 364 0.07 0.49 3.22
N THR A 365 -0.89 0.94 4.03
CA THR A 365 -0.63 1.63 5.31
C THR A 365 0.27 0.84 6.25
N THR A 366 0.05 -0.48 6.37
CA THR A 366 0.75 -1.32 7.35
C THR A 366 1.94 -2.08 6.75
N ALA A 367 2.34 -1.75 5.51
CA ALA A 367 3.40 -2.46 4.82
C ALA A 367 4.74 -2.41 5.57
N ARG A 368 5.10 -1.24 6.11
CA ARG A 368 6.33 -1.05 6.89
C ARG A 368 6.36 -1.95 8.14
N ALA A 369 5.27 -1.94 8.94
CA ALA A 369 5.22 -2.77 10.15
C ALA A 369 5.21 -4.27 9.86
N ALA A 370 4.51 -4.70 8.81
CA ALA A 370 4.51 -6.10 8.40
C ALA A 370 5.90 -6.54 7.89
N ALA A 371 6.60 -5.65 7.19
CA ALA A 371 7.99 -5.87 6.78
C ALA A 371 8.95 -5.97 7.99
N GLU A 372 8.82 -5.07 8.98
CA GLU A 372 9.58 -5.12 10.23
C GLU A 372 9.37 -6.47 10.95
N GLN A 373 8.13 -6.95 11.04
CA GLN A 373 7.81 -8.26 11.63
C GLN A 373 8.46 -9.42 10.84
N ALA A 374 8.47 -9.37 9.51
CA ALA A 374 9.14 -10.38 8.70
C ALA A 374 10.65 -10.38 8.92
N VAL A 375 11.27 -9.21 8.98
CA VAL A 375 12.71 -9.06 9.27
C VAL A 375 13.04 -9.50 10.70
N ASP A 376 12.14 -9.32 11.68
CA ASP A 376 12.30 -9.89 13.02
C ASP A 376 12.38 -11.42 12.99
N VAL A 377 11.56 -12.09 12.14
CA VAL A 377 11.66 -13.54 11.93
C VAL A 377 13.01 -13.89 11.30
N VAL A 378 13.42 -13.18 10.26
CA VAL A 378 14.71 -13.38 9.59
C VAL A 378 15.88 -13.26 10.58
N CYS A 379 15.91 -12.21 11.42
CA CYS A 379 16.96 -12.02 12.42
C CYS A 379 17.02 -13.20 13.40
N ARG A 380 15.87 -13.69 13.88
CA ARG A 380 15.83 -14.89 14.74
C ARG A 380 16.40 -16.12 14.04
N ARG A 381 16.06 -16.34 12.76
CA ARG A 381 16.59 -17.47 11.96
C ARG A 381 18.09 -17.38 11.69
N LEU A 382 18.61 -16.17 11.66
CA LEU A 382 20.06 -15.91 11.51
C LEU A 382 20.82 -15.97 12.84
N GLY A 383 20.15 -16.14 13.97
CA GLY A 383 20.76 -16.08 15.31
C GLY A 383 21.26 -14.67 15.65
N ARG A 384 20.73 -13.62 15.02
CA ARG A 384 21.11 -12.24 15.29
C ARG A 384 20.17 -11.60 16.30
N SER A 385 20.70 -11.29 17.48
CA SER A 385 20.11 -10.36 18.44
C SER A 385 20.59 -8.94 18.07
N GLY A 386 19.82 -8.23 17.27
CA GLY A 386 20.17 -6.87 16.84
C GLY A 386 19.12 -5.84 17.29
N PRO A 387 19.41 -4.53 17.16
CA PRO A 387 18.45 -3.48 17.46
C PRO A 387 17.20 -3.62 16.56
N ARG A 388 16.04 -3.27 17.11
CA ARG A 388 14.81 -3.17 16.32
C ARG A 388 14.99 -2.18 15.16
N GLY A 389 14.26 -2.39 14.06
CA GLY A 389 14.26 -1.49 12.93
C GLY A 389 13.95 -0.04 13.33
N ARG A 390 14.61 0.91 12.67
CA ARG A 390 14.41 2.35 12.86
C ARG A 390 13.56 2.96 11.75
N THR A 391 13.03 2.15 10.85
CA THR A 391 12.31 2.58 9.64
C THR A 391 11.11 3.47 9.95
N ALA A 392 10.45 3.31 11.12
CA ALA A 392 9.37 4.19 11.55
C ALA A 392 9.81 5.63 11.90
N TRP A 393 11.11 5.87 12.04
CA TRP A 393 11.69 7.15 12.52
C TRP A 393 12.75 7.73 11.59
N THR A 394 13.17 6.99 10.58
CA THR A 394 14.19 7.43 9.62
C THR A 394 13.51 8.09 8.43
N LEU A 395 13.88 9.34 8.15
CA LEU A 395 13.35 10.09 7.02
C LEU A 395 13.77 9.43 5.69
N LEU A 396 12.83 9.27 4.77
CA LEU A 396 13.12 8.80 3.42
C LEU A 396 13.77 9.93 2.60
N HIS A 397 14.94 9.68 2.03
CA HIS A 397 15.66 10.67 1.23
C HIS A 397 14.93 11.04 -0.08
N ALA A 398 14.15 10.11 -0.64
CA ALA A 398 13.31 10.35 -1.81
C ALA A 398 12.13 11.30 -1.53
N ALA A 399 11.87 11.63 -0.27
CA ALA A 399 10.93 12.69 0.10
C ALA A 399 11.46 14.10 -0.18
N ARG A 400 12.73 14.26 -0.63
CA ARG A 400 13.21 15.56 -1.08
C ARG A 400 12.47 15.99 -2.33
N PRO A 401 12.03 17.26 -2.39
CA PRO A 401 11.40 17.80 -3.59
C PRO A 401 12.33 17.61 -4.78
N LEU A 402 11.80 17.15 -5.90
CA LEU A 402 12.54 17.18 -7.16
C LEU A 402 12.91 18.65 -7.44
N PRO A 403 14.13 18.95 -7.94
CA PRO A 403 14.44 20.27 -8.44
C PRO A 403 13.31 20.76 -9.35
N GLY A 404 12.91 22.04 -9.23
CA GLY A 404 11.71 22.56 -9.89
C GLY A 404 11.63 22.22 -11.37
N ALA A 405 12.73 22.39 -12.12
CA ALA A 405 12.79 22.02 -13.54
C ALA A 405 12.50 20.54 -13.83
N LEU A 406 12.97 19.63 -12.95
CA LEU A 406 12.74 18.19 -13.10
C LEU A 406 11.28 17.84 -12.71
N ALA A 407 10.74 18.49 -11.68
CA ALA A 407 9.33 18.32 -11.29
C ALA A 407 8.37 18.79 -12.38
N ASP A 408 8.68 19.89 -13.05
CA ASP A 408 7.88 20.42 -14.14
C ASP A 408 7.96 19.56 -15.40
N ARG A 409 9.17 19.08 -15.73
CA ARG A 409 9.38 18.11 -16.82
C ARG A 409 8.63 16.81 -16.57
N THR A 410 8.67 16.29 -15.36
CA THR A 410 7.96 15.06 -14.97
C THR A 410 6.44 15.25 -15.05
N ARG A 411 5.92 16.38 -14.57
CA ARG A 411 4.49 16.73 -14.72
C ARG A 411 4.06 16.83 -16.17
N ARG A 412 4.90 17.41 -17.04
CA ARG A 412 4.63 17.55 -18.47
C ARG A 412 4.59 16.18 -19.15
N VAL A 413 5.56 15.32 -18.93
CA VAL A 413 5.62 13.96 -19.52
C VAL A 413 4.42 13.13 -19.07
N VAL A 414 4.06 13.16 -17.76
CA VAL A 414 2.88 12.45 -17.27
C VAL A 414 1.59 12.96 -17.92
N LYS A 415 1.51 14.25 -18.19
CA LYS A 415 0.34 14.86 -18.85
C LYS A 415 0.27 14.56 -20.34
N GLU A 416 1.39 14.64 -21.04
CA GLU A 416 1.47 14.47 -22.50
C GLU A 416 1.39 13.01 -22.93
N GLU A 417 2.03 12.10 -22.20
CA GLU A 417 2.08 10.69 -22.56
C GLU A 417 0.94 9.88 -21.92
N SER A 418 0.02 10.52 -21.20
CA SER A 418 -0.96 9.84 -20.33
C SER A 418 -0.31 8.83 -19.40
N ALA A 419 0.99 8.98 -19.15
CA ALA A 419 1.78 8.12 -18.29
C ALA A 419 1.27 8.26 -16.86
N LEU A 420 0.57 7.24 -16.37
CA LEU A 420 0.03 7.21 -15.02
C LEU A 420 1.08 6.75 -14.01
N HIS A 421 2.26 6.40 -14.50
CA HIS A 421 3.39 5.93 -13.74
C HIS A 421 4.55 6.93 -13.78
N LEU A 422 4.72 7.67 -12.69
CA LEU A 422 5.95 8.46 -12.48
C LEU A 422 7.21 7.56 -12.46
N THR A 423 7.06 6.30 -12.06
CA THR A 423 8.12 5.28 -12.10
C THR A 423 8.58 5.01 -13.51
N ASP A 424 7.69 4.92 -14.49
CA ASP A 424 8.07 4.73 -15.91
C ASP A 424 8.96 5.84 -16.43
N VAL A 425 8.79 7.07 -15.91
CA VAL A 425 9.58 8.24 -16.32
C VAL A 425 10.92 8.32 -15.59
N VAL A 426 10.95 7.91 -14.33
CA VAL A 426 12.15 8.03 -13.46
C VAL A 426 13.10 6.86 -13.65
N LEU A 427 12.60 5.65 -13.95
CA LEU A 427 13.40 4.44 -14.07
C LEU A 427 13.89 4.14 -15.49
N ARG A 428 13.29 4.74 -16.53
CA ARG A 428 13.75 4.62 -17.93
C ARG A 428 14.91 5.56 -18.29
N ARG A 429 15.45 6.26 -17.31
CA ARG A 429 16.63 7.14 -17.44
C ARG A 429 17.60 6.83 -16.29
#